data_e8d9e87abe007f6652de8b5bfe0ccd91
#
_entry.id   e8d9e87abe007f6652de8b5bfe0ccd91
#
_cell.length_a   1.000
_cell.length_b   1.000
_cell.length_c   1.000
_cell.angle_alpha   90.00
_cell.angle_beta   90.00
_cell.angle_gamma   90.00
#
_symmetry.space_group_name_H-M   'P 1'
#
loop_
_entity.id
_entity.type
_entity.pdbx_description
1 polymer ?
#
loop_
_entity_poly.entity_id
_entity_poly.type
_entity_poly.pdbx_seq_one_letter_code
_entity_poly.pdbx_strand_id
1 'polypeptide(L)'
;MKKYISHRSINLFIVFLGILTTGGFTSCNFLRVDDYFDDTMKFDSIFTKYEYLVQYMWGTSDQFPDESRILSDPVTPGPMATDEAFSSQNPEHGLRGLSYILGTINADNIGNYSMNIWSSMYKVIRKCNYILARKGEAHMNTIQDEEITGYTHMMRGYAYYNLIQSYGPCIILGDDILPNNELPETYNYSRSTYDECVDYCCNELELAAKYMPIDLNPTFFGRPSRGAAFALIARLRLQQAS
;
A
#
# COMPACT_ATOMS: atom_id res chain seq x y z
N MET A 1 -12.79 -54.52 -57.78
CA MET A 1 -13.70 -54.81 -56.65
C MET A 1 -14.17 -53.47 -56.03
N LYS A 2 -15.37 -53.01 -56.37
CA LYS A 2 -15.96 -51.81 -55.78
C LYS A 2 -16.63 -52.25 -54.47
N LYS A 3 -16.09 -51.77 -53.28
CA LYS A 3 -16.73 -51.96 -52.00
C LYS A 3 -17.93 -51.02 -51.90
N TYR A 4 -19.12 -51.53 -51.90
CA TYR A 4 -20.35 -50.83 -51.58
C TYR A 4 -20.35 -50.48 -50.12
N ILE A 5 -20.23 -49.21 -49.77
CA ILE A 5 -20.42 -48.73 -48.41
C ILE A 5 -21.92 -48.70 -48.15
N SER A 6 -22.42 -49.46 -47.21
CA SER A 6 -23.84 -49.58 -46.88
C SER A 6 -24.39 -48.24 -46.41
N HIS A 7 -25.54 -47.86 -46.91
CA HIS A 7 -26.29 -46.64 -46.49
C HIS A 7 -26.47 -46.57 -44.98
N ARG A 8 -26.49 -47.70 -44.29
CA ARG A 8 -26.54 -47.77 -42.83
C ARG A 8 -25.28 -47.17 -42.15
N SER A 9 -24.10 -47.39 -42.73
CA SER A 9 -22.82 -46.84 -42.21
C SER A 9 -22.70 -45.33 -42.43
N ILE A 10 -23.26 -44.82 -43.54
CA ILE A 10 -23.28 -43.37 -43.84
C ILE A 10 -24.22 -42.63 -42.87
N ASN A 11 -25.40 -43.20 -42.59
CA ASN A 11 -26.35 -42.61 -41.64
C ASN A 11 -25.80 -42.59 -40.21
N LEU A 12 -25.07 -43.65 -39.78
CA LEU A 12 -24.42 -43.68 -38.47
C LEU A 12 -23.33 -42.60 -38.35
N PHE A 13 -22.57 -42.36 -39.43
CA PHE A 13 -21.51 -41.36 -39.44
C PHE A 13 -22.07 -39.94 -39.42
N ILE A 14 -23.19 -39.66 -40.07
CA ILE A 14 -23.89 -38.37 -40.05
C ILE A 14 -24.47 -38.10 -38.66
N VAL A 15 -25.06 -39.08 -38.00
CA VAL A 15 -25.58 -38.95 -36.62
C VAL A 15 -24.44 -38.70 -35.64
N PHE A 16 -23.30 -39.37 -35.80
CA PHE A 16 -22.13 -39.18 -34.93
C PHE A 16 -21.48 -37.79 -35.12
N LEU A 17 -21.43 -37.32 -36.37
CA LEU A 17 -20.94 -36.00 -36.68
C LEU A 17 -21.90 -34.86 -36.16
N GLY A 18 -23.21 -35.10 -36.20
CA GLY A 18 -24.24 -34.20 -35.64
C GLY A 18 -24.15 -34.06 -34.12
N ILE A 19 -23.81 -35.15 -33.39
CA ILE A 19 -23.64 -35.15 -31.94
C ILE A 19 -22.35 -34.39 -31.54
N LEU A 20 -21.29 -34.49 -32.36
CA LEU A 20 -20.04 -33.73 -32.15
C LEU A 20 -20.19 -32.21 -32.34
N THR A 21 -21.09 -31.76 -33.22
CA THR A 21 -21.31 -30.36 -33.48
C THR A 21 -22.23 -29.66 -32.47
N THR A 22 -23.13 -30.41 -31.82
CA THR A 22 -24.03 -29.86 -30.79
C THR A 22 -23.40 -29.80 -29.38
N GLY A 23 -22.32 -30.59 -29.13
CA GLY A 23 -21.59 -30.56 -27.85
C GLY A 23 -20.58 -29.41 -27.71
N GLY A 24 -20.31 -28.64 -28.78
CA GLY A 24 -19.25 -27.63 -28.80
C GLY A 24 -19.63 -26.23 -28.29
N PHE A 25 -20.91 -25.97 -28.04
CA PHE A 25 -21.36 -24.59 -27.71
C PHE A 25 -21.64 -24.32 -26.24
N THR A 26 -21.44 -25.29 -25.34
CA THR A 26 -21.63 -25.08 -23.90
C THR A 26 -20.33 -24.80 -23.13
N SER A 27 -19.19 -24.69 -23.84
CA SER A 27 -17.87 -24.52 -23.22
C SER A 27 -17.56 -23.09 -22.76
N CYS A 28 -18.37 -22.10 -23.12
CA CYS A 28 -18.05 -20.70 -22.74
C CYS A 28 -18.33 -20.35 -21.26
N ASN A 29 -19.10 -21.15 -20.53
CA ASN A 29 -19.38 -20.88 -19.12
C ASN A 29 -18.39 -21.58 -18.15
N PHE A 30 -17.60 -22.55 -18.63
CA PHE A 30 -16.63 -23.25 -17.77
C PHE A 30 -15.42 -22.39 -17.39
N LEU A 31 -15.17 -21.30 -18.13
CA LEU A 31 -14.11 -20.31 -17.87
C LEU A 31 -14.63 -19.04 -17.21
N ARG A 32 -15.86 -19.02 -16.75
CA ARG A 32 -16.33 -17.92 -15.88
C ARG A 32 -15.70 -18.07 -14.51
N VAL A 33 -14.58 -17.42 -14.36
CA VAL A 33 -13.86 -17.29 -13.08
C VAL A 33 -14.57 -16.29 -12.17
N ASP A 34 -15.49 -15.50 -12.74
CA ASP A 34 -16.21 -14.44 -12.02
C ASP A 34 -17.01 -14.97 -10.82
N ASP A 35 -17.67 -16.12 -10.96
CA ASP A 35 -18.46 -16.75 -9.87
C ASP A 35 -17.56 -17.30 -8.74
N TYR A 36 -16.27 -17.56 -9.01
CA TYR A 36 -15.31 -18.04 -8.01
C TYR A 36 -14.72 -16.89 -7.19
N PHE A 37 -14.77 -15.66 -7.70
CA PHE A 37 -14.29 -14.44 -7.06
C PHE A 37 -15.42 -13.54 -6.54
N ASP A 38 -16.66 -13.99 -6.58
CA ASP A 38 -17.82 -13.22 -6.10
C ASP A 38 -17.75 -12.99 -4.58
N ASP A 39 -17.00 -13.82 -3.84
CA ASP A 39 -16.72 -13.65 -2.41
C ASP A 39 -15.56 -12.67 -2.14
N THR A 40 -14.83 -12.22 -3.17
CA THR A 40 -13.77 -11.23 -2.99
C THR A 40 -14.31 -9.83 -3.20
N MET A 41 -14.08 -8.96 -2.23
CA MET A 41 -14.48 -7.56 -2.33
C MET A 41 -13.79 -6.92 -3.54
N LYS A 42 -14.57 -6.49 -4.53
CA LYS A 42 -14.05 -5.75 -5.69
C LYS A 42 -13.47 -4.41 -5.20
N PHE A 43 -12.36 -3.97 -5.80
CA PHE A 43 -11.71 -2.72 -5.40
C PHE A 43 -12.67 -1.52 -5.36
N ASP A 44 -13.58 -1.43 -6.32
CA ASP A 44 -14.57 -0.35 -6.37
C ASP A 44 -15.58 -0.40 -5.20
N SER A 45 -15.88 -1.58 -4.67
CA SER A 45 -16.79 -1.73 -3.54
C SER A 45 -16.26 -1.13 -2.24
N ILE A 46 -14.94 -0.94 -2.12
CA ILE A 46 -14.30 -0.33 -0.95
C ILE A 46 -14.86 1.07 -0.68
N PHE A 47 -15.12 1.82 -1.75
CA PHE A 47 -15.52 3.22 -1.66
C PHE A 47 -17.03 3.42 -1.54
N THR A 48 -17.83 2.36 -1.55
CA THR A 48 -19.30 2.45 -1.53
C THR A 48 -19.89 2.55 -0.13
N LYS A 49 -19.12 2.19 0.93
CA LYS A 49 -19.58 2.21 2.32
C LYS A 49 -18.49 2.68 3.26
N TYR A 50 -18.89 3.43 4.28
CA TYR A 50 -17.98 3.94 5.31
C TYR A 50 -17.17 2.83 5.98
N GLU A 51 -17.80 1.70 6.34
CA GLU A 51 -17.15 0.60 7.05
C GLU A 51 -16.01 -0.03 6.22
N TYR A 52 -16.22 -0.19 4.92
CA TYR A 52 -15.21 -0.73 4.01
C TYR A 52 -14.07 0.27 3.81
N LEU A 53 -14.41 1.56 3.70
CA LEU A 53 -13.43 2.62 3.56
C LEU A 53 -12.55 2.75 4.81
N VAL A 54 -13.15 2.64 6.02
CA VAL A 54 -12.42 2.61 7.30
C VAL A 54 -11.45 1.43 7.36
N GLN A 55 -11.90 0.23 6.96
CA GLN A 55 -11.04 -0.96 6.93
C GLN A 55 -9.87 -0.78 5.95
N TYR A 56 -10.13 -0.25 4.77
CA TYR A 56 -9.09 0.03 3.78
C TYR A 56 -8.10 1.08 4.26
N MET A 57 -8.59 2.15 4.90
CA MET A 57 -7.76 3.21 5.48
C MET A 57 -6.85 2.64 6.57
N TRP A 58 -7.38 1.92 7.55
CA TRP A 58 -6.55 1.34 8.61
C TRP A 58 -5.63 0.22 8.10
N GLY A 59 -6.06 -0.60 7.14
CA GLY A 59 -5.19 -1.58 6.46
C GLY A 59 -4.05 -0.94 5.68
N THR A 60 -4.08 0.38 5.46
CA THR A 60 -2.95 1.11 4.89
C THR A 60 -1.80 1.25 5.88
N SER A 61 -2.09 1.27 7.19
CA SER A 61 -1.08 1.37 8.26
C SER A 61 -0.11 0.18 8.31
N ASP A 62 -0.49 -0.99 7.79
CA ASP A 62 0.37 -2.18 7.73
C ASP A 62 1.63 -1.99 6.86
N GLN A 63 1.65 -0.94 6.05
CA GLN A 63 2.80 -0.60 5.21
C GLN A 63 3.86 0.23 5.95
N PHE A 64 3.53 0.78 7.13
CA PHE A 64 4.49 1.55 7.90
C PHE A 64 5.52 0.63 8.58
N PRO A 65 6.76 1.12 8.81
CA PRO A 65 7.74 0.39 9.58
C PRO A 65 7.22 0.05 10.97
N ASP A 66 7.39 -1.19 11.40
CA ASP A 66 7.05 -1.63 12.76
C ASP A 66 8.29 -1.51 13.65
N GLU A 67 8.46 -0.35 14.27
CA GLU A 67 9.58 -0.05 15.15
C GLU A 67 9.52 -0.82 16.49
N SER A 68 8.39 -1.46 16.79
CA SER A 68 8.25 -2.25 18.04
C SER A 68 8.97 -3.60 17.97
N ARG A 69 9.31 -4.08 16.79
CA ARG A 69 10.02 -5.34 16.59
C ARG A 69 11.53 -5.22 16.78
N ILE A 70 11.91 -4.83 17.97
CA ILE A 70 13.31 -4.52 18.32
C ILE A 70 14.26 -5.72 18.12
N LEU A 71 13.78 -6.94 18.20
CA LEU A 71 14.58 -8.17 18.20
C LEU A 71 14.25 -9.13 17.06
N SER A 72 13.41 -8.75 16.10
CA SER A 72 13.05 -9.63 14.99
C SER A 72 13.57 -9.11 13.65
N ASP A 73 14.10 -10.02 12.86
CA ASP A 73 14.42 -9.74 11.46
C ASP A 73 13.10 -9.51 10.67
N PRO A 74 13.07 -8.63 9.70
CA PRO A 74 14.17 -7.85 9.13
C PRO A 74 14.29 -6.44 9.70
N VAL A 75 13.71 -6.18 10.86
CA VAL A 75 13.69 -4.84 11.45
C VAL A 75 15.02 -4.56 12.14
N THR A 76 15.61 -3.42 11.84
CA THR A 76 16.75 -2.95 12.58
C THR A 76 16.28 -2.03 13.67
N PRO A 77 16.42 -2.41 14.90
CA PRO A 77 16.19 -1.50 16.01
C PRO A 77 17.22 -0.38 15.97
N GLY A 78 16.77 0.86 16.10
CA GLY A 78 17.66 2.01 16.26
C GLY A 78 18.79 1.76 17.27
N PRO A 79 18.48 1.26 18.49
CA PRO A 79 19.49 0.94 19.51
C PRO A 79 20.56 -0.05 19.06
N MET A 80 20.23 -1.04 18.22
CA MET A 80 21.20 -2.04 17.72
C MET A 80 22.05 -1.54 16.54
N ALA A 81 21.70 -0.39 15.99
CA ALA A 81 22.50 0.28 14.97
C ALA A 81 23.44 1.35 15.57
N THR A 82 23.39 1.53 16.88
CA THR A 82 24.17 2.50 17.65
C THR A 82 25.01 1.80 18.71
N ASP A 83 25.59 2.55 19.62
CA ASP A 83 26.35 2.08 20.79
C ASP A 83 25.47 1.75 22.01
N GLU A 84 24.13 1.96 21.90
CA GLU A 84 23.19 1.70 23.00
C GLU A 84 22.94 0.22 23.26
N ALA A 85 22.98 -0.61 22.21
CA ALA A 85 22.76 -2.04 22.35
C ALA A 85 23.60 -2.86 21.37
N PHE A 86 24.01 -4.04 21.79
CA PHE A 86 24.74 -4.99 20.94
C PHE A 86 24.08 -6.36 20.99
N SER A 87 23.85 -6.96 19.84
CA SER A 87 23.42 -8.34 19.74
C SER A 87 24.58 -9.25 19.42
N SER A 88 24.78 -10.28 20.23
CA SER A 88 25.75 -11.34 19.98
C SER A 88 25.27 -12.41 19.00
N GLN A 89 24.01 -12.31 18.55
CA GLN A 89 23.45 -13.29 17.60
C GLN A 89 23.94 -13.05 16.18
N ASN A 90 24.24 -14.14 15.51
CA ASN A 90 24.69 -14.12 14.13
C ASN A 90 23.59 -13.53 13.21
N PRO A 91 23.95 -12.65 12.26
CA PRO A 91 23.04 -12.15 11.20
C PRO A 91 22.29 -13.25 10.46
N GLU A 92 22.83 -14.46 10.35
CA GLU A 92 22.16 -15.63 9.76
C GLU A 92 20.89 -16.05 10.52
N HIS A 93 20.75 -15.68 11.80
CA HIS A 93 19.57 -15.91 12.62
C HIS A 93 18.57 -14.75 12.63
N GLY A 94 18.70 -13.84 11.68
CA GLY A 94 17.71 -12.80 11.44
C GLY A 94 17.96 -11.46 12.16
N LEU A 95 18.96 -11.35 13.03
CA LEU A 95 19.29 -10.09 13.69
C LEU A 95 20.40 -9.35 12.94
N ARG A 96 20.02 -8.41 12.09
CA ARG A 96 20.93 -7.69 11.20
C ARG A 96 21.57 -6.44 11.80
N GLY A 97 21.40 -6.19 13.09
CA GLY A 97 21.99 -5.04 13.79
C GLY A 97 23.51 -4.96 13.62
N LEU A 98 24.19 -6.10 13.64
CA LEU A 98 25.64 -6.15 13.43
C LEU A 98 26.09 -5.60 12.08
N SER A 99 25.29 -5.75 11.02
CA SER A 99 25.61 -5.22 9.68
C SER A 99 25.67 -3.70 9.67
N TYR A 100 24.90 -3.02 10.51
CA TYR A 100 24.96 -1.57 10.66
C TYR A 100 26.22 -1.13 11.38
N ILE A 101 26.56 -1.80 12.47
CA ILE A 101 27.77 -1.51 13.26
C ILE A 101 29.03 -1.76 12.44
N LEU A 102 29.06 -2.83 11.63
CA LEU A 102 30.17 -3.16 10.76
C LEU A 102 30.23 -2.31 9.50
N GLY A 103 29.22 -1.46 9.24
CA GLY A 103 29.16 -0.63 8.04
C GLY A 103 29.06 -1.42 6.73
N THR A 104 28.52 -2.64 6.77
CA THR A 104 28.40 -3.50 5.56
C THR A 104 27.17 -3.17 4.72
N ILE A 105 26.28 -2.30 5.21
CA ILE A 105 25.10 -1.86 4.47
C ILE A 105 25.48 -0.75 3.49
N ASN A 106 25.05 -0.92 2.25
CA ASN A 106 25.28 0.03 1.18
C ASN A 106 24.08 0.07 0.22
N ALA A 107 24.13 0.93 -0.80
CA ALA A 107 23.06 1.12 -1.76
C ALA A 107 22.66 -0.15 -2.52
N ASP A 108 23.61 -1.08 -2.73
CA ASP A 108 23.37 -2.29 -3.52
C ASP A 108 22.63 -3.36 -2.70
N ASN A 109 22.79 -3.37 -1.38
CA ASN A 109 22.21 -4.39 -0.50
C ASN A 109 21.08 -3.88 0.41
N ILE A 110 20.77 -2.58 0.39
CA ILE A 110 19.73 -1.96 1.23
C ILE A 110 18.37 -2.64 1.06
N GLY A 111 18.08 -3.19 -0.12
CA GLY A 111 16.84 -3.92 -0.41
C GLY A 111 16.61 -5.13 0.50
N ASN A 112 17.63 -5.66 1.14
CA ASN A 112 17.56 -6.77 2.07
C ASN A 112 17.26 -6.34 3.51
N TYR A 113 17.10 -5.04 3.75
CA TYR A 113 16.87 -4.46 5.08
C TYR A 113 15.54 -3.74 5.17
N SER A 114 14.94 -3.76 6.34
CA SER A 114 13.64 -3.11 6.59
C SER A 114 13.65 -1.59 6.44
N MET A 115 14.83 -0.98 6.40
CA MET A 115 14.98 0.46 6.14
C MET A 115 14.70 0.85 4.68
N ASN A 116 14.57 -0.10 3.76
CA ASN A 116 14.12 0.18 2.41
C ASN A 116 12.60 0.38 2.35
N ILE A 117 12.17 1.53 2.85
CA ILE A 117 10.74 1.88 2.96
C ILE A 117 10.22 2.68 1.75
N TRP A 118 11.05 3.00 0.76
CA TRP A 118 10.65 3.82 -0.39
C TRP A 118 9.37 3.33 -1.05
N SER A 119 9.37 2.09 -1.48
CA SER A 119 8.21 1.50 -2.17
C SER A 119 6.97 1.41 -1.27
N SER A 120 7.15 1.09 0.02
CA SER A 120 6.04 0.97 0.97
C SER A 120 5.37 2.32 1.21
N MET A 121 6.16 3.38 1.38
CA MET A 121 5.61 4.72 1.60
C MET A 121 4.86 5.25 0.38
N TYR A 122 5.35 5.02 -0.84
CA TYR A 122 4.59 5.39 -2.04
C TYR A 122 3.32 4.55 -2.25
N LYS A 123 3.28 3.30 -1.77
CA LYS A 123 2.02 2.54 -1.70
C LYS A 123 1.02 3.17 -0.74
N VAL A 124 1.48 3.65 0.42
CA VAL A 124 0.62 4.40 1.36
C VAL A 124 0.08 5.66 0.69
N ILE A 125 0.95 6.50 0.11
CA ILE A 125 0.56 7.73 -0.57
C ILE A 125 -0.50 7.45 -1.65
N ARG A 126 -0.28 6.45 -2.50
CA ARG A 126 -1.24 6.04 -3.52
C ARG A 126 -2.59 5.63 -2.93
N LYS A 127 -2.59 4.82 -1.86
CA LYS A 127 -3.84 4.43 -1.17
C LYS A 127 -4.56 5.63 -0.58
N CYS A 128 -3.83 6.56 0.04
CA CYS A 128 -4.39 7.81 0.55
C CYS A 128 -5.01 8.66 -0.57
N ASN A 129 -4.35 8.76 -1.71
CA ASN A 129 -4.87 9.49 -2.87
C ASN A 129 -6.17 8.86 -3.38
N TYR A 130 -6.27 7.53 -3.46
CA TYR A 130 -7.53 6.83 -3.79
C TYR A 130 -8.65 7.15 -2.78
N ILE A 131 -8.34 7.14 -1.47
CA ILE A 131 -9.32 7.46 -0.43
C ILE A 131 -9.83 8.89 -0.61
N LEU A 132 -8.92 9.87 -0.70
CA LEU A 132 -9.29 11.28 -0.83
C LEU A 132 -10.08 11.56 -2.11
N ALA A 133 -9.72 10.94 -3.22
CA ALA A 133 -10.40 11.10 -4.50
C ALA A 133 -11.81 10.50 -4.52
N ARG A 134 -12.03 9.39 -3.80
CA ARG A 134 -13.25 8.59 -3.93
C ARG A 134 -14.11 8.52 -2.67
N LYS A 135 -13.68 9.12 -1.54
CA LYS A 135 -14.42 9.08 -0.27
C LYS A 135 -15.87 9.56 -0.37
N GLY A 136 -16.18 10.45 -1.31
CA GLY A 136 -17.55 10.94 -1.55
C GLY A 136 -18.55 9.86 -2.00
N GLU A 137 -18.07 8.75 -2.57
CA GLU A 137 -18.90 7.63 -3.01
C GLU A 137 -19.51 6.85 -1.83
N ALA A 138 -18.93 6.96 -0.64
CA ALA A 138 -19.37 6.25 0.56
C ALA A 138 -20.58 6.91 1.26
N HIS A 139 -21.08 8.05 0.77
CA HIS A 139 -22.23 8.78 1.31
C HIS A 139 -22.20 8.98 2.84
N MET A 140 -21.05 9.41 3.35
CA MET A 140 -20.78 9.59 4.77
C MET A 140 -21.46 10.82 5.34
N ASN A 141 -21.77 10.78 6.64
CA ASN A 141 -22.11 11.99 7.38
C ASN A 141 -20.84 12.84 7.65
N THR A 142 -21.03 14.06 8.13
CA THR A 142 -19.92 15.02 8.36
C THR A 142 -18.85 14.46 9.29
N ILE A 143 -19.23 13.78 10.38
CA ILE A 143 -18.29 13.22 11.37
C ILE A 143 -17.45 12.11 10.73
N GLN A 144 -18.07 11.23 9.96
CA GLN A 144 -17.40 10.16 9.24
C GLN A 144 -16.45 10.69 8.16
N ASP A 145 -16.88 11.71 7.42
CA ASP A 145 -16.05 12.36 6.40
C ASP A 145 -14.84 13.05 7.02
N GLU A 146 -15.01 13.75 8.12
CA GLU A 146 -13.93 14.38 8.87
C GLU A 146 -12.95 13.34 9.43
N GLU A 147 -13.44 12.22 9.98
CA GLU A 147 -12.60 11.12 10.46
C GLU A 147 -11.73 10.55 9.33
N ILE A 148 -12.34 10.16 8.22
CA ILE A 148 -11.62 9.61 7.06
C ILE A 148 -10.62 10.64 6.52
N THR A 149 -11.02 11.89 6.38
CA THR A 149 -10.16 12.95 5.86
C THR A 149 -8.96 13.18 6.77
N GLY A 150 -9.18 13.33 8.08
CA GLY A 150 -8.13 13.58 9.04
C GLY A 150 -7.10 12.46 9.11
N TYR A 151 -7.54 11.23 9.27
CA TYR A 151 -6.62 10.09 9.35
C TYR A 151 -5.93 9.78 8.02
N THR A 152 -6.58 10.03 6.89
CA THR A 152 -5.94 9.85 5.57
C THR A 152 -4.82 10.87 5.35
N HIS A 153 -5.04 12.15 5.67
CA HIS A 153 -3.98 13.16 5.64
C HIS A 153 -2.87 12.85 6.64
N MET A 154 -3.20 12.34 7.84
CA MET A 154 -2.20 11.90 8.82
C MET A 154 -1.31 10.78 8.26
N MET A 155 -1.89 9.76 7.66
CA MET A 155 -1.14 8.65 7.06
C MET A 155 -0.28 9.13 5.89
N ARG A 156 -0.81 9.99 5.01
CA ARG A 156 -0.06 10.54 3.88
C ARG A 156 1.09 11.42 4.38
N GLY A 157 0.84 12.29 5.33
CA GLY A 157 1.87 13.11 5.98
C GLY A 157 2.94 12.26 6.66
N TYR A 158 2.55 11.22 7.39
CA TYR A 158 3.49 10.30 8.03
C TYR A 158 4.32 9.49 7.01
N ALA A 159 3.75 9.14 5.86
CA ALA A 159 4.50 8.51 4.79
C ALA A 159 5.58 9.45 4.22
N TYR A 160 5.24 10.71 3.95
CA TYR A 160 6.24 11.71 3.54
C TYR A 160 7.26 12.00 4.63
N TYR A 161 6.85 12.06 5.89
CA TYR A 161 7.76 12.17 7.02
C TYR A 161 8.84 11.06 7.00
N ASN A 162 8.42 9.81 6.85
CA ASN A 162 9.35 8.67 6.77
C ASN A 162 10.28 8.74 5.55
N LEU A 163 9.77 9.18 4.39
CA LEU A 163 10.59 9.39 3.20
C LEU A 163 11.66 10.46 3.43
N ILE A 164 11.28 11.60 4.02
CA ILE A 164 12.20 12.71 4.32
C ILE A 164 13.27 12.27 5.32
N GLN A 165 12.87 11.54 6.38
CA GLN A 165 13.81 11.07 7.40
C GLN A 165 14.82 10.07 6.84
N SER A 166 14.39 9.19 5.93
CA SER A 166 15.24 8.11 5.42
C SER A 166 16.04 8.48 4.17
N TYR A 167 15.51 9.36 3.33
CA TYR A 167 16.08 9.63 1.99
C TYR A 167 16.31 11.13 1.71
N GLY A 168 15.91 12.03 2.59
CA GLY A 168 15.94 13.47 2.33
C GLY A 168 14.91 13.87 1.26
N PRO A 169 15.33 14.58 0.20
CA PRO A 169 14.44 14.96 -0.90
C PRO A 169 13.72 13.78 -1.52
N CYS A 170 12.41 13.90 -1.71
CA CYS A 170 11.54 12.86 -2.27
C CYS A 170 10.65 13.42 -3.39
N ILE A 171 9.88 12.54 -4.03
CA ILE A 171 8.95 12.92 -5.09
C ILE A 171 7.61 13.28 -4.45
N ILE A 172 7.14 14.51 -4.66
CA ILE A 172 5.81 14.94 -4.24
C ILE A 172 4.83 14.61 -5.36
N LEU A 173 3.90 13.70 -5.09
CA LEU A 173 2.86 13.30 -6.03
C LEU A 173 1.57 14.13 -5.90
N GLY A 174 1.42 14.89 -4.82
CA GLY A 174 0.15 15.58 -4.54
C GLY A 174 -1.00 14.59 -4.44
N ASP A 175 -2.07 14.86 -5.18
CA ASP A 175 -3.25 14.00 -5.27
C ASP A 175 -3.23 13.05 -6.47
N ASP A 176 -2.12 12.98 -7.21
CA ASP A 176 -2.02 12.14 -8.41
C ASP A 176 -2.08 10.65 -8.06
N ILE A 177 -2.89 9.95 -8.84
CA ILE A 177 -3.00 8.48 -8.80
C ILE A 177 -2.34 7.96 -10.07
N LEU A 178 -1.09 7.53 -9.95
CA LEU A 178 -0.34 7.03 -11.09
C LEU A 178 -0.95 5.72 -11.61
N PRO A 179 -1.16 5.57 -12.92
CA PRO A 179 -1.64 4.31 -13.49
C PRO A 179 -0.61 3.20 -13.29
N ASN A 180 -1.07 1.94 -13.17
CA ASN A 180 -0.19 0.79 -12.93
C ASN A 180 0.31 0.10 -14.21
N ASN A 181 -0.27 0.48 -15.35
CA ASN A 181 -0.12 -0.22 -16.63
C ASN A 181 0.78 0.54 -17.62
N GLU A 182 1.41 1.61 -17.19
CA GLU A 182 2.34 2.38 -18.01
C GLU A 182 3.77 1.91 -17.80
N LEU A 183 4.60 2.11 -18.81
CA LEU A 183 6.03 1.82 -18.71
C LEU A 183 6.70 2.78 -17.73
N PRO A 184 7.73 2.33 -16.97
CA PRO A 184 8.43 3.18 -16.02
C PRO A 184 8.97 4.49 -16.62
N GLU A 185 9.33 4.49 -17.89
CA GLU A 185 9.86 5.63 -18.63
C GLU A 185 8.85 6.75 -18.85
N THR A 186 7.53 6.45 -18.74
CA THR A 186 6.47 7.47 -18.85
C THR A 186 6.34 8.30 -17.58
N TYR A 187 6.85 7.80 -16.45
CA TYR A 187 6.80 8.51 -15.17
C TYR A 187 8.01 9.45 -15.03
N ASN A 188 7.88 10.65 -15.58
CA ASN A 188 8.94 11.64 -15.53
C ASN A 188 8.82 12.52 -14.27
N TYR A 189 8.98 11.92 -13.08
CA TYR A 189 8.96 12.63 -11.80
C TYR A 189 10.39 12.84 -11.28
N SER A 190 10.72 14.09 -10.96
CA SER A 190 11.94 14.45 -10.26
C SER A 190 11.69 14.58 -8.76
N ARG A 191 12.73 14.44 -7.95
CA ARG A 191 12.67 14.77 -6.54
C ARG A 191 12.50 16.29 -6.37
N SER A 192 11.64 16.71 -5.47
CA SER A 192 11.52 18.08 -5.02
C SER A 192 12.69 18.46 -4.11
N THR A 193 12.88 19.73 -3.83
CA THR A 193 13.88 20.16 -2.84
C THR A 193 13.50 19.70 -1.44
N TYR A 194 14.47 19.72 -0.51
CA TYR A 194 14.22 19.35 0.88
C TYR A 194 13.15 20.24 1.53
N ASP A 195 13.25 21.56 1.31
CA ASP A 195 12.29 22.51 1.87
C ASP A 195 10.88 22.32 1.33
N GLU A 196 10.74 22.09 0.02
CA GLU A 196 9.43 21.79 -0.58
C GLU A 196 8.83 20.50 0.00
N CYS A 197 9.66 19.46 0.23
CA CYS A 197 9.20 18.22 0.84
C CYS A 197 8.73 18.43 2.28
N VAL A 198 9.49 19.19 3.07
CA VAL A 198 9.11 19.52 4.46
C VAL A 198 7.83 20.35 4.48
N ASP A 199 7.73 21.39 3.65
CA ASP A 199 6.54 22.22 3.56
C ASP A 199 5.29 21.42 3.18
N TYR A 200 5.41 20.58 2.16
CA TYR A 200 4.31 19.70 1.74
C TYR A 200 3.88 18.74 2.87
N CYS A 201 4.85 18.10 3.52
CA CYS A 201 4.58 17.19 4.64
C CYS A 201 3.90 17.90 5.81
N CYS A 202 4.38 19.11 6.18
CA CYS A 202 3.77 19.90 7.22
C CYS A 202 2.32 20.30 6.86
N ASN A 203 2.06 20.68 5.62
CA ASN A 203 0.71 21.02 5.16
C ASN A 203 -0.24 19.80 5.27
N GLU A 204 0.21 18.60 4.90
CA GLU A 204 -0.57 17.37 5.09
C GLU A 204 -0.90 17.12 6.57
N LEU A 205 0.07 17.29 7.45
CA LEU A 205 -0.11 17.13 8.90
C LEU A 205 -1.00 18.21 9.51
N GLU A 206 -0.97 19.44 9.01
CA GLU A 206 -1.88 20.51 9.40
C GLU A 206 -3.33 20.21 8.98
N LEU A 207 -3.53 19.69 7.77
CA LEU A 207 -4.84 19.21 7.31
C LEU A 207 -5.34 18.06 8.19
N ALA A 208 -4.46 17.13 8.54
CA ALA A 208 -4.80 16.07 9.49
C ALA A 208 -5.24 16.65 10.84
N ALA A 209 -4.44 17.56 11.42
CA ALA A 209 -4.73 18.19 12.70
C ALA A 209 -6.05 18.98 12.71
N LYS A 210 -6.48 19.50 11.57
CA LYS A 210 -7.76 20.22 11.45
C LYS A 210 -8.96 19.32 11.72
N TYR A 211 -8.92 18.07 11.28
CA TYR A 211 -10.05 17.13 11.33
C TYR A 211 -9.92 16.09 12.44
N MET A 212 -8.71 15.83 12.94
CA MET A 212 -8.47 14.84 13.99
C MET A 212 -8.90 15.33 15.36
N PRO A 213 -9.35 14.43 16.27
CA PRO A 213 -9.73 14.80 17.63
C PRO A 213 -8.53 15.26 18.45
N ILE A 214 -8.78 16.16 19.42
CA ILE A 214 -7.77 16.58 20.40
C ILE A 214 -7.51 15.43 21.37
N ASP A 215 -8.58 14.91 21.95
CA ASP A 215 -8.53 13.81 22.92
C ASP A 215 -9.03 12.54 22.27
N LEU A 216 -8.31 11.45 22.49
CA LEU A 216 -8.71 10.14 21.99
C LEU A 216 -9.67 9.49 23.00
N ASN A 217 -10.76 8.96 22.50
CA ASN A 217 -11.58 8.05 23.28
C ASN A 217 -10.72 6.84 23.68
N PRO A 218 -10.72 6.40 24.95
CA PRO A 218 -9.94 5.24 25.40
C PRO A 218 -10.14 3.96 24.57
N THR A 219 -11.31 3.81 23.95
CA THR A 219 -11.62 2.69 23.04
C THR A 219 -10.73 2.70 21.79
N PHE A 220 -10.19 3.85 21.41
CA PHE A 220 -9.34 4.03 20.25
C PHE A 220 -7.86 4.25 20.61
N PHE A 221 -7.44 3.72 21.76
CA PHE A 221 -6.05 3.75 22.17
C PHE A 221 -5.14 3.23 21.04
N GLY A 222 -4.04 3.97 20.77
CA GLY A 222 -3.11 3.64 19.67
C GLY A 222 -3.39 4.39 18.35
N ARG A 223 -4.56 5.00 18.17
CA ARG A 223 -4.76 5.91 17.04
C ARG A 223 -4.02 7.23 17.27
N PRO A 224 -3.45 7.85 16.22
CA PRO A 224 -2.84 9.16 16.39
C PRO A 224 -3.89 10.24 16.70
N SER A 225 -3.52 11.18 17.57
CA SER A 225 -4.33 12.36 17.89
C SER A 225 -3.81 13.58 17.12
N ARG A 226 -4.52 14.70 17.21
CA ARG A 226 -4.06 16.01 16.71
C ARG A 226 -2.67 16.39 17.24
N GLY A 227 -2.37 16.06 18.49
CA GLY A 227 -1.06 16.28 19.10
C GLY A 227 0.07 15.53 18.40
N ALA A 228 -0.19 14.32 17.88
CA ALA A 228 0.81 13.58 17.11
C ALA A 228 1.19 14.30 15.81
N ALA A 229 0.21 14.88 15.10
CA ALA A 229 0.49 15.66 13.89
C ALA A 229 1.38 16.87 14.20
N PHE A 230 1.06 17.64 15.23
CA PHE A 230 1.89 18.79 15.63
C PHE A 230 3.29 18.40 16.11
N ALA A 231 3.44 17.25 16.79
CA ALA A 231 4.75 16.73 17.17
C ALA A 231 5.64 16.42 15.96
N LEU A 232 5.07 15.83 14.92
CA LEU A 232 5.79 15.55 13.67
C LEU A 232 6.17 16.86 12.95
N ILE A 233 5.28 17.83 12.88
CA ILE A 233 5.57 19.16 12.31
C ILE A 233 6.74 19.82 13.05
N ALA A 234 6.69 19.82 14.38
CA ALA A 234 7.75 20.41 15.20
C ALA A 234 9.11 19.76 14.94
N ARG A 235 9.17 18.43 14.84
CA ARG A 235 10.40 17.70 14.52
C ARG A 235 10.95 18.05 13.14
N LEU A 236 10.08 18.10 12.11
CA LEU A 236 10.49 18.46 10.76
C LEU A 236 11.01 19.89 10.69
N ARG A 237 10.35 20.85 11.33
CA ARG A 237 10.78 22.26 11.33
C ARG A 237 12.08 22.46 12.09
N LEU A 238 12.29 21.75 13.19
CA LEU A 238 13.58 21.78 13.91
C LEU A 238 14.71 21.21 13.02
N GLN A 239 14.45 20.13 12.33
CA GLN A 239 15.44 19.52 11.43
C GLN A 239 15.72 20.39 10.20
N GLN A 240 14.70 21.09 9.68
CA GLN A 240 14.86 22.03 8.57
C GLN A 240 15.73 23.24 8.95
N ALA A 241 15.65 23.65 10.22
CA ALA A 241 16.39 24.80 10.73
C ALA A 241 17.84 24.50 11.15
N SER A 242 18.24 23.23 11.20
CA SER A 242 19.58 22.78 11.62
C SER A 242 20.52 22.57 10.43
#